data_eb603ef222cac87e52ae126aca9d43ee
#
_entry.id   eb603ef222cac87e52ae126aca9d43ee
#
_cell.length_a   1.000
_cell.length_b   1.000
_cell.length_c   1.000
_cell.angle_alpha   90.00
_cell.angle_beta   90.00
_cell.angle_gamma   90.00
#
_symmetry.space_group_name_H-M   'P 1'
#
loop_
_entity.id
_entity.type
_entity.pdbx_description
1 polymer ?
#
loop_
_entity_poly.entity_id
_entity_poly.type
_entity_poly.pdbx_seq_one_letter_code
_entity_poly.pdbx_strand_id
1 'polypeptide(L)'
;MIDAAASLRAMFRHLALASALLAVSAAAAFAAPSRIVILRGGEAADSWKLCEIGQQRAQALKYNYLGHEAAKSLFTEEAPPAFFFALTPPTAALIAPVVDSWKKPVIYYSVLPQDNEKDTAEALNVRTREAAGNILNNPALRDKTVVMVWDRAHIADTALDAKYERESAVTLRQLFHLDILPGVPRDWPEDNHDYFWIVDFPENSNVPSKFEMVKQEFGKSFPKVPANDWGAPGGLDAASGCAAEN
;
A
#
# COMPACT_ATOMS: atom_id res chain seq x y z
N MET A 1 -6.73 -49.82 -53.06
CA MET A 1 -5.60 -49.09 -52.41
C MET A 1 -6.12 -47.75 -51.99
N ILE A 2 -6.51 -47.65 -50.76
CA ILE A 2 -7.11 -46.40 -50.19
C ILE A 2 -5.95 -45.51 -49.79
N ASP A 3 -6.02 -44.28 -50.23
CA ASP A 3 -5.02 -43.26 -50.27
C ASP A 3 -4.47 -42.90 -48.83
N ALA A 4 -3.40 -43.55 -48.44
CA ALA A 4 -2.72 -43.31 -47.15
C ALA A 4 -2.13 -41.89 -47.03
N ALA A 5 -1.97 -41.19 -48.17
CA ALA A 5 -1.40 -39.83 -48.23
C ALA A 5 -2.42 -38.75 -47.76
N ALA A 6 -3.70 -38.96 -48.01
CA ALA A 6 -4.76 -38.04 -47.58
C ALA A 6 -4.96 -38.05 -46.06
N SER A 7 -4.86 -39.21 -45.44
CA SER A 7 -5.01 -39.41 -43.98
C SER A 7 -3.86 -38.75 -43.18
N LEU A 8 -2.64 -38.85 -43.71
CA LEU A 8 -1.47 -38.25 -43.05
C LEU A 8 -1.49 -36.71 -43.05
N ARG A 9 -1.97 -36.09 -44.14
CA ARG A 9 -2.11 -34.64 -44.25
C ARG A 9 -3.20 -34.04 -43.34
N ALA A 10 -4.29 -34.80 -43.12
CA ALA A 10 -5.33 -34.39 -42.18
C ALA A 10 -4.83 -34.43 -40.72
N MET A 11 -4.03 -35.45 -40.36
CA MET A 11 -3.48 -35.61 -39.01
C MET A 11 -2.47 -34.50 -38.64
N PHE A 12 -1.61 -34.10 -39.61
CA PHE A 12 -0.67 -33.00 -39.42
C PHE A 12 -1.38 -31.62 -39.31
N ARG A 13 -2.49 -31.41 -39.99
CA ARG A 13 -3.28 -30.17 -39.86
C ARG A 13 -3.93 -30.04 -38.49
N HIS A 14 -4.45 -31.11 -37.90
CA HIS A 14 -5.04 -31.10 -36.56
C HIS A 14 -3.98 -30.95 -35.47
N LEU A 15 -2.77 -31.50 -35.64
CA LEU A 15 -1.67 -31.31 -34.71
C LEU A 15 -1.16 -29.85 -34.70
N ALA A 16 -1.08 -29.20 -35.88
CA ALA A 16 -0.63 -27.80 -36.00
C ALA A 16 -1.67 -26.81 -35.40
N LEU A 17 -2.97 -27.09 -35.52
CA LEU A 17 -4.02 -26.26 -34.89
C LEU A 17 -4.05 -26.44 -33.37
N ALA A 18 -3.83 -27.64 -32.85
CA ALA A 18 -3.77 -27.88 -31.41
C ALA A 18 -2.54 -27.20 -30.76
N SER A 19 -1.41 -27.15 -31.45
CA SER A 19 -0.21 -26.45 -30.96
C SER A 19 -0.37 -24.93 -30.96
N ALA A 20 -1.13 -24.35 -31.89
CA ALA A 20 -1.40 -22.93 -31.95
C ALA A 20 -2.35 -22.45 -30.83
N LEU A 21 -3.28 -23.31 -30.40
CA LEU A 21 -4.20 -23.00 -29.29
C LEU A 21 -3.54 -23.08 -27.90
N LEU A 22 -2.47 -23.86 -27.75
CA LEU A 22 -1.72 -23.96 -26.48
C LEU A 22 -0.72 -22.82 -26.25
N ALA A 23 -0.38 -22.04 -27.29
CA ALA A 23 0.56 -20.92 -27.20
C ALA A 23 -0.09 -19.59 -26.73
N VAL A 24 -1.41 -19.53 -26.55
CA VAL A 24 -2.12 -18.30 -26.16
C VAL A 24 -2.32 -18.15 -24.65
N SER A 25 -1.91 -19.10 -23.82
CA SER A 25 -2.35 -19.16 -22.42
C SER A 25 -1.25 -19.02 -21.36
N ALA A 26 -0.28 -18.14 -21.54
CA ALA A 26 0.63 -17.85 -20.43
C ALA A 26 1.31 -16.46 -20.49
N ALA A 27 0.60 -15.44 -20.91
CA ALA A 27 0.94 -14.13 -20.40
C ALA A 27 0.36 -14.07 -18.98
N ALA A 28 1.13 -14.44 -17.96
CA ALA A 28 0.83 -14.04 -16.59
C ALA A 28 0.74 -12.50 -16.61
N ALA A 29 -0.48 -12.02 -16.76
CA ALA A 29 -0.69 -10.59 -16.85
C ALA A 29 -0.36 -10.02 -15.47
N PHE A 30 0.74 -9.31 -15.34
CA PHE A 30 1.03 -8.50 -14.18
C PHE A 30 -0.19 -7.66 -13.86
N ALA A 31 -0.54 -7.58 -12.58
CA ALA A 31 -1.79 -6.97 -12.13
C ALA A 31 -1.55 -5.83 -11.14
N ALA A 32 -0.33 -5.31 -11.09
CA ALA A 32 -0.03 -4.19 -10.21
C ALA A 32 -0.92 -2.98 -10.52
N PRO A 33 -1.34 -2.24 -9.49
CA PRO A 33 -1.96 -0.94 -9.69
C PRO A 33 -1.00 0.01 -10.41
N SER A 34 -1.51 1.00 -11.14
CA SER A 34 -0.67 2.03 -11.76
C SER A 34 -0.02 2.93 -10.70
N ARG A 35 -0.68 3.09 -9.54
CA ARG A 35 -0.20 3.93 -8.44
C ARG A 35 -0.60 3.38 -7.08
N ILE A 36 0.35 3.37 -6.15
CA ILE A 36 0.12 3.12 -4.73
C ILE A 36 0.50 4.37 -3.94
N VAL A 37 -0.43 4.90 -3.14
CA VAL A 37 -0.18 5.96 -2.16
C VAL A 37 -0.08 5.29 -0.79
N ILE A 38 1.09 5.34 -0.16
CA ILE A 38 1.36 4.74 1.14
C ILE A 38 1.52 5.85 2.17
N LEU A 39 0.87 5.70 3.31
CA LEU A 39 1.10 6.53 4.49
C LEU A 39 1.07 5.63 5.74
N ARG A 40 1.77 6.06 6.78
CA ARG A 40 1.73 5.35 8.06
C ARG A 40 0.46 5.67 8.84
N GLY A 41 0.18 4.88 9.88
CA GLY A 41 -0.86 5.18 10.86
C GLY A 41 -0.70 6.57 11.47
N GLY A 42 -1.79 7.19 11.90
CA GLY A 42 -1.78 8.46 12.60
C GLY A 42 -1.41 8.31 14.06
N GLU A 43 -1.25 9.43 14.74
CA GLU A 43 -0.95 9.50 16.17
C GLU A 43 -2.03 8.76 16.97
N ALA A 44 -1.61 7.75 17.73
CA ALA A 44 -2.48 6.85 18.47
C ALA A 44 -2.47 7.17 19.98
N ALA A 45 -3.60 6.97 20.63
CA ALA A 45 -3.67 6.99 22.10
C ALA A 45 -3.24 5.63 22.67
N ASP A 46 -3.50 4.58 21.93
CA ASP A 46 -3.15 3.19 22.24
C ASP A 46 -3.25 2.34 20.98
N SER A 47 -3.04 1.05 21.10
CA SER A 47 -3.09 0.10 19.96
C SER A 47 -4.48 -0.03 19.30
N TRP A 48 -5.52 0.58 19.86
CA TRP A 48 -6.89 0.46 19.39
C TRP A 48 -7.44 1.73 18.76
N LYS A 49 -6.96 2.90 19.14
CA LYS A 49 -7.57 4.17 18.75
C LYS A 49 -6.57 5.28 18.54
N LEU A 50 -6.94 6.21 17.67
CA LEU A 50 -6.23 7.46 17.49
C LEU A 50 -6.41 8.37 18.72
N CYS A 51 -5.36 9.14 19.05
CA CYS A 51 -5.48 10.26 19.97
C CYS A 51 -6.20 11.45 19.27
N GLU A 52 -6.43 12.56 19.99
CA GLU A 52 -7.12 13.74 19.43
C GLU A 52 -6.38 14.27 18.18
N ILE A 53 -5.06 14.30 18.20
CA ILE A 53 -4.26 14.79 17.07
C ILE A 53 -4.42 13.85 15.87
N GLY A 54 -4.33 12.54 16.06
CA GLY A 54 -4.57 11.57 15.00
C GLY A 54 -5.96 11.65 14.40
N GLN A 55 -6.99 11.92 15.23
CA GLN A 55 -8.35 12.17 14.73
C GLN A 55 -8.42 13.46 13.90
N GLN A 56 -7.73 14.52 14.31
CA GLN A 56 -7.61 15.75 13.52
C GLN A 56 -6.84 15.50 12.21
N ARG A 57 -5.77 14.68 12.23
CA ARG A 57 -5.06 14.25 11.01
C ARG A 57 -6.00 13.51 10.05
N ALA A 58 -6.83 12.61 10.53
CA ALA A 58 -7.80 11.91 9.70
C ALA A 58 -8.73 12.89 8.94
N GLN A 59 -9.23 13.92 9.61
CA GLN A 59 -10.01 14.97 8.96
C GLN A 59 -9.16 15.82 8.02
N ALA A 60 -7.95 16.18 8.43
CA ALA A 60 -7.03 16.96 7.60
C ALA A 60 -6.67 16.24 6.30
N LEU A 61 -6.42 14.94 6.35
CA LEU A 61 -6.20 14.10 5.16
C LEU A 61 -7.40 14.12 4.21
N LYS A 62 -8.61 14.00 4.74
CA LYS A 62 -9.83 14.09 3.95
C LYS A 62 -9.95 15.44 3.23
N TYR A 63 -9.77 16.55 3.94
CA TYR A 63 -10.01 17.88 3.36
C TYR A 63 -8.87 18.40 2.48
N ASN A 64 -7.62 17.91 2.70
CA ASN A 64 -6.49 18.47 1.98
C ASN A 64 -5.94 17.56 0.86
N TYR A 65 -5.93 16.22 1.03
CA TYR A 65 -5.17 15.36 0.12
C TYR A 65 -5.92 14.17 -0.45
N LEU A 66 -6.65 13.44 0.38
CA LEU A 66 -7.15 12.11 0.02
C LEU A 66 -8.66 12.03 -0.19
N GLY A 67 -9.43 13.01 0.28
CA GLY A 67 -10.89 13.01 0.13
C GLY A 67 -11.36 13.35 -1.27
N HIS A 68 -12.62 13.06 -1.56
CA HIS A 68 -13.26 13.29 -2.86
C HIS A 68 -13.16 14.74 -3.35
N GLU A 69 -13.21 15.71 -2.44
CA GLU A 69 -13.14 17.15 -2.72
C GLU A 69 -11.94 17.80 -2.04
N ALA A 70 -10.82 17.07 -1.96
CA ALA A 70 -9.62 17.55 -1.29
C ALA A 70 -8.99 18.73 -2.02
N ALA A 71 -8.63 19.80 -1.26
CA ALA A 71 -8.10 21.04 -1.82
C ALA A 71 -6.76 20.91 -2.55
N LYS A 72 -5.94 19.92 -2.13
CA LYS A 72 -4.62 19.57 -2.71
C LYS A 72 -4.62 18.08 -3.07
N SER A 73 -5.66 17.64 -3.80
CA SER A 73 -5.85 16.22 -4.11
C SER A 73 -4.58 15.56 -4.68
N LEU A 74 -4.24 14.38 -4.18
CA LEU A 74 -3.21 13.51 -4.77
C LEU A 74 -3.73 12.72 -5.98
N PHE A 75 -5.00 12.86 -6.30
CA PHE A 75 -5.69 12.14 -7.37
C PHE A 75 -6.13 13.11 -8.47
N THR A 76 -6.19 12.62 -9.69
CA THR A 76 -6.83 13.33 -10.81
C THR A 76 -8.24 12.77 -11.05
N GLU A 77 -9.04 13.47 -11.87
CA GLU A 77 -10.37 12.99 -12.26
C GLU A 77 -10.30 11.65 -13.02
N GLU A 78 -9.22 11.45 -13.81
CA GLU A 78 -8.99 10.24 -14.60
C GLU A 78 -8.46 9.08 -13.77
N ALA A 79 -7.81 9.38 -12.63
CA ALA A 79 -7.19 8.39 -11.74
C ALA A 79 -7.64 8.53 -10.28
N PRO A 80 -8.96 8.42 -10.00
CA PRO A 80 -9.46 8.46 -8.63
C PRO A 80 -9.01 7.21 -7.86
N PRO A 81 -8.95 7.26 -6.51
CA PRO A 81 -8.61 6.08 -5.72
C PRO A 81 -9.68 5.01 -5.91
N ALA A 82 -9.26 3.82 -6.33
CA ALA A 82 -10.17 2.69 -6.52
C ALA A 82 -10.41 1.93 -5.22
N PHE A 83 -9.36 1.75 -4.41
CA PHE A 83 -9.39 0.97 -3.19
C PHE A 83 -8.58 1.63 -2.07
N PHE A 84 -9.01 1.39 -0.84
CA PHE A 84 -8.35 1.82 0.39
C PHE A 84 -8.05 0.60 1.25
N PHE A 85 -6.82 0.50 1.76
CA PHE A 85 -6.36 -0.62 2.56
C PHE A 85 -5.90 -0.14 3.93
N ALA A 86 -6.22 -0.89 4.97
CA ALA A 86 -5.78 -0.62 6.33
C ALA A 86 -5.36 -1.92 7.04
N LEU A 87 -4.50 -1.83 8.04
CA LEU A 87 -3.90 -2.98 8.70
C LEU A 87 -4.36 -3.14 10.16
N THR A 88 -4.36 -2.06 10.93
CA THR A 88 -4.66 -2.04 12.37
C THR A 88 -5.88 -1.16 12.67
N PRO A 89 -6.50 -1.26 13.86
CA PRO A 89 -7.60 -0.37 14.21
C PRO A 89 -7.28 1.13 14.06
N PRO A 90 -6.11 1.66 14.50
CA PRO A 90 -5.76 3.06 14.27
C PRO A 90 -5.61 3.42 12.79
N THR A 91 -5.03 2.54 11.95
CA THR A 91 -4.91 2.81 10.51
C THR A 91 -6.27 2.84 9.80
N ALA A 92 -7.20 1.97 10.21
CA ALA A 92 -8.57 2.00 9.72
C ALA A 92 -9.30 3.28 10.16
N ALA A 93 -9.11 3.70 11.41
CA ALA A 93 -9.70 4.94 11.93
C ALA A 93 -9.15 6.19 11.21
N LEU A 94 -7.84 6.19 10.87
CA LEU A 94 -7.21 7.30 10.15
C LEU A 94 -7.82 7.50 8.76
N ILE A 95 -8.10 6.42 8.03
CA ILE A 95 -8.60 6.53 6.66
C ILE A 95 -10.14 6.63 6.58
N ALA A 96 -10.86 6.35 7.65
CA ALA A 96 -12.33 6.31 7.66
C ALA A 96 -12.98 7.57 7.06
N PRO A 97 -12.65 8.82 7.48
CA PRO A 97 -13.26 10.01 6.90
C PRO A 97 -12.99 10.19 5.40
N VAL A 98 -11.86 9.68 4.92
CA VAL A 98 -11.50 9.69 3.49
C VAL A 98 -12.40 8.74 2.72
N VAL A 99 -12.50 7.46 3.13
CA VAL A 99 -13.31 6.46 2.42
C VAL A 99 -14.79 6.81 2.43
N ASP A 100 -15.27 7.42 3.51
CA ASP A 100 -16.64 7.93 3.60
C ASP A 100 -16.92 9.02 2.55
N SER A 101 -15.94 9.90 2.28
CA SER A 101 -16.08 10.94 1.26
C SER A 101 -16.20 10.38 -0.15
N TRP A 102 -15.56 9.25 -0.42
CA TRP A 102 -15.62 8.51 -1.68
C TRP A 102 -16.76 7.51 -1.75
N LYS A 103 -17.48 7.28 -0.64
CA LYS A 103 -18.52 6.24 -0.50
C LYS A 103 -18.00 4.85 -0.90
N LYS A 104 -16.78 4.53 -0.47
CA LYS A 104 -16.09 3.26 -0.76
C LYS A 104 -15.86 2.48 0.53
N PRO A 105 -15.75 1.15 0.48
CA PRO A 105 -15.30 0.36 1.63
C PRO A 105 -13.80 0.48 1.82
N VAL A 106 -13.35 0.27 3.06
CA VAL A 106 -11.95 -0.06 3.36
C VAL A 106 -11.77 -1.58 3.28
N ILE A 107 -10.68 -2.04 2.67
CA ILE A 107 -10.24 -3.43 2.74
C ILE A 107 -9.31 -3.54 3.95
N TYR A 108 -9.77 -4.21 4.98
CA TYR A 108 -9.12 -4.27 6.26
C TYR A 108 -8.42 -5.62 6.46
N TYR A 109 -7.09 -5.63 6.48
CA TYR A 109 -6.27 -6.83 6.71
C TYR A 109 -6.22 -7.27 8.18
N SER A 110 -6.83 -6.51 9.08
CA SER A 110 -7.19 -6.86 10.45
C SER A 110 -6.07 -7.52 11.25
N VAL A 111 -5.13 -6.71 11.70
CA VAL A 111 -4.24 -7.07 12.81
C VAL A 111 -4.79 -6.42 14.08
N LEU A 112 -5.33 -7.25 14.95
CA LEU A 112 -5.79 -6.81 16.26
C LEU A 112 -4.65 -6.97 17.27
N PRO A 113 -4.51 -6.04 18.23
CA PRO A 113 -3.56 -6.18 19.32
C PRO A 113 -3.77 -7.49 20.07
N GLN A 114 -2.69 -8.20 20.34
CA GLN A 114 -2.67 -9.44 21.11
C GLN A 114 -2.06 -9.15 22.49
N ASP A 115 -2.34 -10.03 23.46
CA ASP A 115 -1.74 -9.95 24.81
C ASP A 115 -0.21 -10.13 24.77
N ASN A 116 0.29 -10.75 23.73
CA ASN A 116 1.70 -11.00 23.50
C ASN A 116 2.17 -10.19 22.26
N GLU A 117 3.15 -9.32 22.46
CA GLU A 117 3.75 -8.50 21.40
C GLU A 117 4.31 -9.33 20.23
N LYS A 118 4.89 -10.51 20.53
CA LYS A 118 5.40 -11.40 19.50
C LYS A 118 4.29 -11.90 18.56
N ASP A 119 3.12 -12.21 19.09
CA ASP A 119 1.99 -12.69 18.29
C ASP A 119 1.42 -11.56 17.43
N THR A 120 1.41 -10.32 17.97
CA THR A 120 1.06 -9.13 17.17
C THR A 120 2.06 -8.90 16.05
N ALA A 121 3.37 -8.97 16.31
CA ALA A 121 4.41 -8.81 15.30
C ALA A 121 4.33 -9.89 14.20
N GLU A 122 4.07 -11.15 14.56
CA GLU A 122 3.87 -12.22 13.58
C GLU A 122 2.63 -12.00 12.73
N ALA A 123 1.53 -11.54 13.32
CA ALA A 123 0.32 -11.18 12.57
C ALA A 123 0.57 -10.02 11.60
N LEU A 124 1.31 -8.99 12.00
CA LEU A 124 1.73 -7.89 11.12
C LEU A 124 2.55 -8.39 9.93
N ASN A 125 3.54 -9.27 10.19
CA ASN A 125 4.35 -9.89 9.14
C ASN A 125 3.50 -10.66 8.13
N VAL A 126 2.59 -11.52 8.61
CA VAL A 126 1.73 -12.34 7.76
C VAL A 126 0.80 -11.47 6.91
N ARG A 127 0.13 -10.51 7.54
CA ARG A 127 -0.85 -9.66 6.85
C ARG A 127 -0.21 -8.68 5.88
N THR A 128 1.00 -8.22 6.15
CA THR A 128 1.74 -7.36 5.21
C THR A 128 2.12 -8.12 3.94
N ARG A 129 2.64 -9.37 4.07
CA ARG A 129 2.91 -10.23 2.91
C ARG A 129 1.65 -10.53 2.10
N GLU A 130 0.56 -10.88 2.79
CA GLU A 130 -0.73 -11.16 2.16
C GLU A 130 -1.24 -9.94 1.37
N ALA A 131 -1.22 -8.76 1.98
CA ALA A 131 -1.66 -7.53 1.35
C ALA A 131 -0.83 -7.18 0.12
N ALA A 132 0.50 -7.23 0.24
CA ALA A 132 1.39 -6.92 -0.87
C ALA A 132 1.20 -7.91 -2.03
N GLY A 133 1.11 -9.21 -1.74
CA GLY A 133 0.85 -10.24 -2.74
C GLY A 133 -0.50 -10.03 -3.44
N ASN A 134 -1.55 -9.73 -2.69
CA ASN A 134 -2.87 -9.44 -3.24
C ASN A 134 -2.87 -8.16 -4.11
N ILE A 135 -2.19 -7.10 -3.67
CA ILE A 135 -2.15 -5.83 -4.40
C ILE A 135 -1.41 -5.98 -5.73
N LEU A 136 -0.30 -6.71 -5.76
CA LEU A 136 0.48 -6.89 -6.99
C LEU A 136 -0.13 -7.91 -7.97
N ASN A 137 -0.99 -8.83 -7.51
CA ASN A 137 -1.46 -9.95 -8.32
C ASN A 137 -2.98 -9.96 -8.57
N ASN A 138 -3.74 -9.02 -8.00
CA ASN A 138 -5.20 -8.98 -8.19
C ASN A 138 -5.56 -8.22 -9.47
N PRO A 139 -6.13 -8.87 -10.49
CA PRO A 139 -6.52 -8.22 -11.75
C PRO A 139 -7.48 -7.04 -11.59
N ALA A 140 -8.27 -7.00 -10.50
CA ALA A 140 -9.19 -5.89 -10.23
C ALA A 140 -8.46 -4.59 -9.86
N LEU A 141 -7.19 -4.67 -9.49
CA LEU A 141 -6.35 -3.51 -9.13
C LEU A 141 -5.49 -2.99 -10.29
N ARG A 142 -5.43 -3.74 -11.40
CA ARG A 142 -4.63 -3.34 -12.56
C ARG A 142 -5.00 -1.93 -13.01
N ASP A 143 -4.00 -1.12 -13.27
CA ASP A 143 -4.13 0.26 -13.74
C ASP A 143 -4.95 1.17 -12.81
N LYS A 144 -5.11 0.78 -11.54
CA LYS A 144 -5.84 1.56 -10.55
C LYS A 144 -4.89 2.34 -9.64
N THR A 145 -5.42 3.40 -9.05
CA THR A 145 -4.80 4.06 -7.89
C THR A 145 -5.35 3.44 -6.62
N VAL A 146 -4.47 3.05 -5.70
CA VAL A 146 -4.83 2.50 -4.39
C VAL A 146 -4.15 3.28 -3.26
N VAL A 147 -4.77 3.30 -2.10
CA VAL A 147 -4.24 3.96 -0.89
C VAL A 147 -4.04 2.91 0.19
N MET A 148 -2.86 2.90 0.81
CA MET A 148 -2.52 2.02 1.93
C MET A 148 -2.18 2.84 3.16
N VAL A 149 -2.85 2.55 4.28
CA VAL A 149 -2.50 3.06 5.59
C VAL A 149 -1.92 1.92 6.41
N TRP A 150 -0.62 2.01 6.72
CA TRP A 150 0.12 0.84 7.16
C TRP A 150 0.89 1.09 8.46
N ASP A 151 1.37 0.02 9.07
CA ASP A 151 2.27 0.08 10.22
C ASP A 151 3.64 0.62 9.78
N ARG A 152 4.23 1.50 10.59
CA ARG A 152 5.49 2.17 10.31
C ARG A 152 6.63 1.21 9.93
N ALA A 153 6.90 0.25 10.82
CA ALA A 153 8.00 -0.67 10.62
C ALA A 153 7.77 -1.59 9.41
N HIS A 154 6.50 -1.92 9.13
CA HIS A 154 6.14 -2.74 7.97
C HIS A 154 6.04 -1.93 6.67
N ILE A 155 6.14 -0.60 6.72
CA ILE A 155 6.42 0.19 5.51
C ILE A 155 7.91 0.10 5.18
N ALA A 156 8.79 0.49 6.12
CA ALA A 156 10.23 0.45 5.94
C ALA A 156 10.95 0.43 7.30
N ASP A 157 11.77 -0.58 7.53
CA ASP A 157 12.57 -0.75 8.74
C ASP A 157 13.79 -1.62 8.44
N THR A 158 14.98 -1.08 8.65
CA THR A 158 16.25 -1.76 8.33
C THR A 158 16.44 -3.03 9.15
N ALA A 159 15.95 -3.08 10.40
CA ALA A 159 16.08 -4.28 11.24
C ALA A 159 15.16 -5.40 10.76
N LEU A 160 13.92 -5.07 10.35
CA LEU A 160 13.01 -6.04 9.73
C LEU A 160 13.54 -6.50 8.37
N ASP A 161 14.06 -5.59 7.54
CA ASP A 161 14.65 -5.93 6.24
C ASP A 161 15.83 -6.90 6.39
N ALA A 162 16.68 -6.70 7.42
CA ALA A 162 17.81 -7.59 7.70
C ALA A 162 17.40 -8.95 8.29
N LYS A 163 16.30 -8.96 9.05
CA LYS A 163 15.79 -10.18 9.70
C LYS A 163 15.00 -11.06 8.75
N TYR A 164 14.29 -10.45 7.81
CA TYR A 164 13.37 -11.13 6.90
C TYR A 164 13.72 -10.76 5.44
N GLU A 165 14.59 -11.58 4.83
CA GLU A 165 15.06 -11.34 3.48
C GLU A 165 14.30 -12.16 2.42
N ARG A 166 14.28 -11.68 1.19
CA ARG A 166 13.76 -12.37 -0.01
C ARG A 166 12.32 -12.87 0.16
N GLU A 167 12.10 -14.18 0.09
CA GLU A 167 10.77 -14.79 0.19
C GLU A 167 10.11 -14.61 1.57
N SER A 168 10.91 -14.31 2.59
CA SER A 168 10.43 -14.02 3.95
C SER A 168 10.20 -12.52 4.20
N ALA A 169 10.45 -11.65 3.24
CA ALA A 169 10.27 -10.19 3.36
C ALA A 169 8.93 -9.79 3.98
N VAL A 170 8.94 -8.77 4.83
CA VAL A 170 7.77 -8.32 5.58
C VAL A 170 7.52 -6.83 5.50
N THR A 171 8.42 -6.05 4.90
CA THR A 171 8.22 -4.61 4.69
C THR A 171 7.68 -4.34 3.29
N LEU A 172 6.82 -3.33 3.15
CA LEU A 172 6.33 -2.90 1.84
C LEU A 172 7.48 -2.45 0.94
N ARG A 173 8.55 -1.90 1.55
CA ARG A 173 9.76 -1.51 0.85
C ARG A 173 10.37 -2.67 0.06
N GLN A 174 10.52 -3.85 0.65
CA GLN A 174 11.03 -5.05 -0.03
C GLN A 174 9.95 -5.69 -0.92
N LEU A 175 8.73 -5.85 -0.41
CA LEU A 175 7.64 -6.56 -1.09
C LEU A 175 7.17 -5.88 -2.37
N PHE A 176 7.27 -4.56 -2.45
CA PHE A 176 6.99 -3.77 -3.66
C PHE A 176 8.25 -3.42 -4.46
N HIS A 177 9.40 -4.01 -4.11
CA HIS A 177 10.69 -3.76 -4.78
C HIS A 177 11.09 -2.27 -4.78
N LEU A 178 10.73 -1.52 -3.73
CA LEU A 178 11.08 -0.09 -3.65
C LEU A 178 12.58 0.11 -3.39
N ASP A 179 13.26 -0.89 -2.85
CA ASP A 179 14.68 -0.89 -2.58
C ASP A 179 15.57 -0.75 -3.83
N ILE A 180 15.01 -1.00 -5.03
CA ILE A 180 15.70 -0.78 -6.31
C ILE A 180 15.60 0.66 -6.79
N LEU A 181 14.69 1.47 -6.25
CA LEU A 181 14.48 2.84 -6.66
C LEU A 181 15.39 3.82 -5.90
N PRO A 182 15.96 4.81 -6.58
CA PRO A 182 16.76 5.83 -5.92
C PRO A 182 15.89 6.71 -5.01
N GLY A 183 16.45 7.09 -3.86
CA GLY A 183 15.82 8.04 -2.95
C GLY A 183 14.75 7.45 -2.02
N VAL A 184 14.44 6.15 -2.10
CA VAL A 184 13.55 5.50 -1.14
C VAL A 184 14.27 5.33 0.20
N PRO A 185 13.73 5.89 1.30
CA PRO A 185 14.32 5.73 2.62
C PRO A 185 14.34 4.26 3.06
N ARG A 186 15.34 3.91 3.87
CA ARG A 186 15.44 2.56 4.43
C ARG A 186 14.57 2.35 5.65
N ASP A 187 14.32 3.44 6.38
CA ASP A 187 13.53 3.45 7.59
C ASP A 187 12.50 4.57 7.51
N TRP A 188 11.31 4.32 8.00
CA TRP A 188 10.36 5.37 8.30
C TRP A 188 10.62 5.87 9.72
N PRO A 189 10.90 7.17 9.95
CA PRO A 189 11.20 7.70 11.28
C PRO A 189 10.04 7.48 12.26
N GLU A 190 10.36 7.17 13.52
CA GLU A 190 9.37 6.78 14.54
C GLU A 190 8.29 7.85 14.75
N ASP A 191 8.70 9.10 14.91
CA ASP A 191 7.79 10.20 15.25
C ASP A 191 7.23 10.94 14.04
N ASN A 192 7.49 10.47 12.81
CA ASN A 192 7.09 11.20 11.62
C ASN A 192 5.87 10.59 10.95
N HIS A 193 4.71 11.29 11.02
CA HIS A 193 3.46 10.93 10.36
C HIS A 193 3.19 11.77 9.08
N ASP A 194 4.13 12.62 8.69
CA ASP A 194 3.88 13.80 7.87
C ASP A 194 4.17 13.61 6.38
N TYR A 195 4.22 12.36 5.90
CA TYR A 195 4.54 12.10 4.49
C TYR A 195 3.60 11.07 3.85
N PHE A 196 3.51 11.19 2.53
CA PHE A 196 3.05 10.14 1.64
C PHE A 196 4.24 9.61 0.86
N TRP A 197 4.28 8.30 0.66
CA TRP A 197 5.07 7.67 -0.38
C TRP A 197 4.17 7.37 -1.57
N ILE A 198 4.52 7.88 -2.73
CA ILE A 198 3.79 7.65 -3.97
C ILE A 198 4.67 6.80 -4.87
N VAL A 199 4.14 5.64 -5.25
CA VAL A 199 4.85 4.64 -6.05
C VAL A 199 4.06 4.43 -7.34
N ASP A 200 4.71 4.63 -8.48
CA ASP A 200 4.12 4.37 -9.79
C ASP A 200 4.69 3.10 -10.42
N PHE A 201 3.81 2.30 -10.99
CA PHE A 201 4.14 1.07 -11.72
C PHE A 201 3.84 1.27 -13.20
N PRO A 202 4.73 0.83 -14.10
CA PRO A 202 4.45 0.81 -15.53
C PRO A 202 3.33 -0.18 -15.85
N GLU A 203 2.64 0.06 -16.94
CA GLU A 203 1.68 -0.90 -17.47
C GLU A 203 2.31 -2.29 -17.65
N ASN A 204 1.60 -3.32 -17.24
CA ASN A 204 2.03 -4.72 -17.32
C ASN A 204 3.36 -5.03 -16.58
N SER A 205 3.63 -4.36 -15.46
CA SER A 205 4.80 -4.60 -14.61
C SER A 205 4.42 -4.63 -13.13
N ASN A 206 5.04 -5.54 -12.37
CA ASN A 206 5.01 -5.53 -10.91
C ASN A 206 6.28 -4.89 -10.32
N VAL A 207 7.13 -4.32 -11.18
CA VAL A 207 8.33 -3.61 -10.76
C VAL A 207 8.06 -2.10 -10.86
N PRO A 208 8.21 -1.35 -9.77
CA PRO A 208 7.94 0.06 -9.75
C PRO A 208 8.95 0.85 -10.60
N SER A 209 8.52 1.97 -11.15
CA SER A 209 9.36 2.83 -12.01
C SER A 209 9.63 4.20 -11.42
N LYS A 210 8.80 4.66 -10.49
CA LYS A 210 8.92 5.98 -9.88
C LYS A 210 8.56 5.93 -8.41
N PHE A 211 9.30 6.71 -7.63
CA PHE A 211 9.02 6.98 -6.23
C PHE A 211 9.03 8.50 -5.99
N GLU A 212 8.11 8.96 -5.17
CA GLU A 212 8.01 10.35 -4.75
C GLU A 212 7.58 10.42 -3.29
N MET A 213 8.19 11.31 -2.52
CA MET A 213 7.76 11.66 -1.17
C MET A 213 7.04 13.00 -1.20
N VAL A 214 5.82 13.03 -0.69
CA VAL A 214 5.02 14.27 -0.57
C VAL A 214 4.77 14.57 0.89
N LYS A 215 5.19 15.75 1.34
CA LYS A 215 4.97 16.22 2.71
C LYS A 215 3.49 16.62 2.91
N GLN A 216 2.94 16.21 4.04
CA GLN A 216 1.60 16.62 4.47
C GLN A 216 1.67 18.00 5.13
N GLU A 217 1.00 18.98 4.57
CA GLU A 217 0.92 20.34 5.11
C GLU A 217 -0.53 20.80 5.17
N PHE A 218 -1.08 20.90 6.37
CA PHE A 218 -2.51 21.16 6.59
C PHE A 218 -2.85 22.64 6.84
N GLY A 219 -1.83 23.46 7.05
CA GLY A 219 -1.98 24.89 7.22
C GLY A 219 -2.81 25.29 8.46
N LYS A 220 -3.45 26.47 8.39
CA LYS A 220 -4.14 27.05 9.53
C LYS A 220 -5.43 26.33 9.94
N SER A 221 -6.01 25.48 9.07
CA SER A 221 -7.23 24.75 9.35
C SER A 221 -7.05 23.63 10.37
N PHE A 222 -5.84 23.11 10.49
CA PHE A 222 -5.47 22.04 11.42
C PHE A 222 -4.15 22.38 12.14
N PRO A 223 -4.14 23.43 12.97
CA PRO A 223 -2.89 23.98 13.51
C PRO A 223 -2.20 23.09 14.54
N LYS A 224 -2.91 22.08 15.08
CA LYS A 224 -2.35 21.13 16.06
C LYS A 224 -1.74 19.89 15.39
N VAL A 225 -2.05 19.65 14.11
CA VAL A 225 -1.50 18.50 13.39
C VAL A 225 -0.09 18.83 12.95
N PRO A 226 0.93 18.07 13.38
CA PRO A 226 2.31 18.31 12.99
C PRO A 226 2.51 18.26 11.47
N ALA A 227 3.55 18.96 11.00
CA ALA A 227 4.03 18.95 9.63
C ALA A 227 5.57 19.03 9.64
N ASN A 228 6.19 18.01 10.21
CA ASN A 228 7.63 17.95 10.44
C ASN A 228 8.39 17.56 9.17
N ASP A 229 9.64 17.96 9.08
CA ASP A 229 10.53 17.47 8.03
C ASP A 229 10.88 15.99 8.28
N TRP A 230 11.25 15.29 7.21
CA TRP A 230 11.63 13.88 7.30
C TRP A 230 12.83 13.70 8.24
N GLY A 231 12.67 12.84 9.24
CA GLY A 231 13.68 12.61 10.27
C GLY A 231 13.75 13.66 11.37
N ALA A 232 12.93 14.70 11.32
CA ALA A 232 12.78 15.63 12.44
C ALA A 232 11.95 15.02 13.56
N PRO A 233 12.18 15.39 14.85
CA PRO A 233 11.35 14.94 15.97
C PRO A 233 9.87 15.28 15.75
N GLY A 234 8.97 14.41 16.23
CA GLY A 234 7.52 14.55 16.04
C GLY A 234 6.91 15.79 16.69
N GLY A 235 7.55 16.34 17.71
CA GLY A 235 7.13 17.57 18.38
C GLY A 235 5.87 17.43 19.26
N LEU A 236 5.37 16.22 19.47
CA LEU A 236 4.27 15.96 20.39
C LEU A 236 4.81 15.76 21.81
N ASP A 237 4.20 16.46 22.75
CA ASP A 237 4.49 16.31 24.17
C ASP A 237 3.55 15.30 24.85
N ALA A 238 3.85 14.93 26.09
CA ALA A 238 3.02 14.02 26.86
C ALA A 238 1.60 14.55 27.13
N ALA A 239 1.36 15.87 27.00
CA ALA A 239 0.05 16.48 27.18
C ALA A 239 -0.85 16.30 25.95
N SER A 240 -0.31 15.85 24.83
CA SER A 240 -1.06 15.58 23.60
C SER A 240 -2.09 14.44 23.75
N GLY A 241 -1.94 13.59 24.76
CA GLY A 241 -2.74 12.37 24.92
C GLY A 241 -2.45 11.29 23.87
N CYS A 242 -1.36 11.45 23.12
CA CYS A 242 -0.87 10.46 22.18
C CYS A 242 0.17 9.57 22.88
N ALA A 243 0.12 8.27 22.68
CA ALA A 243 1.15 7.37 23.17
C ALA A 243 2.48 7.69 22.47
N ALA A 244 3.58 7.64 23.23
CA ALA A 244 4.89 7.54 22.62
C ALA A 244 4.96 6.21 21.86
N GLU A 245 5.38 6.23 20.62
CA GLU A 245 5.65 5.00 19.88
C GLU A 245 6.92 4.36 20.45
N ASN A 246 6.82 3.12 20.93
CA ASN A 246 7.93 2.30 21.40
C ASN A 246 8.56 1.54 20.24
#